data_6f6666495136cd249e22e32a7effac83
#
_entry.id   6f6666495136cd249e22e32a7effac83
#
_cell.length_a   1.000
_cell.length_b   1.000
_cell.length_c   1.000
_cell.angle_alpha   90.00
_cell.angle_beta   90.00
_cell.angle_gamma   90.00
#
_symmetry.space_group_name_H-M   'P 1'
#
loop_
_entity.id
_entity.type
_entity.pdbx_description
1 polymer ?
#
loop_
_entity_poly.entity_id
_entity_poly.type
_entity_poly.pdbx_seq_one_letter_code
_entity_poly.pdbx_strand_id
1 'polypeptide(L)'
;MSIVTTGPDTGYYVDVFRSRKERGGDKMHDYFYHNLGQSMTLTAADGTDLNLQPTEELAFAGAHLYAYSYLYDKKMVATNKDVKATFTIDMKDKGGDDIYMNLWMKGEPEREVFTALAPMTEGLSRTPGMPYNIKEQPTLTFVARQHGEAWNRPFVSVYEPSTKKEPSAIESVSYFDVEETALNDFAGICVKSKNGRI
;
A
#
# COMPACT_ATOMS: atom_id res chain seq x y z
N MET A 1 9.13 10.12 4.45
CA MET A 1 7.79 10.46 3.84
C MET A 1 7.76 11.94 3.54
N SER A 2 7.30 12.31 2.35
CA SER A 2 7.14 13.71 1.90
C SER A 2 5.68 13.97 1.52
N ILE A 3 5.20 15.20 1.71
CA ILE A 3 3.83 15.61 1.36
C ILE A 3 3.93 16.54 0.16
N VAL A 4 3.09 16.32 -0.84
CA VAL A 4 2.93 17.17 -2.02
C VAL A 4 1.49 17.67 -2.09
N THR A 5 1.31 18.97 -1.95
CA THR A 5 -0.01 19.62 -2.03
C THR A 5 -0.36 19.87 -3.49
N THR A 6 -1.53 19.42 -3.93
CA THR A 6 -2.04 19.60 -5.30
C THR A 6 -3.19 20.59 -5.40
N GLY A 7 -3.78 20.98 -4.28
CA GLY A 7 -4.86 21.94 -4.16
C GLY A 7 -5.04 22.37 -2.70
N PRO A 8 -6.04 23.22 -2.39
CA PRO A 8 -6.29 23.66 -1.02
C PRO A 8 -6.50 22.51 -0.04
N ASP A 9 -7.24 21.48 -0.47
CA ASP A 9 -7.66 20.35 0.35
C ASP A 9 -7.21 18.99 -0.25
N THR A 10 -6.33 19.01 -1.27
CA THR A 10 -5.87 17.82 -1.99
C THR A 10 -4.36 17.72 -1.99
N GLY A 11 -3.86 16.49 -1.97
CA GLY A 11 -2.44 16.21 -1.99
C GLY A 11 -2.16 14.72 -1.95
N TYR A 12 -0.90 14.36 -2.05
CA TYR A 12 -0.45 13.00 -1.92
C TYR A 12 0.82 12.93 -1.07
N TYR A 13 1.09 11.75 -0.59
CA TYR A 13 2.29 11.45 0.20
C TYR A 13 3.20 10.55 -0.63
N VAL A 14 4.49 10.79 -0.53
CA VAL A 14 5.53 9.94 -1.09
C VAL A 14 6.31 9.32 0.06
N ASP A 15 6.45 8.00 0.05
CA ASP A 15 7.26 7.27 1.02
C ASP A 15 8.34 6.44 0.31
N VAL A 16 9.57 6.59 0.78
CA VAL A 16 10.71 5.77 0.37
C VAL A 16 11.23 5.08 1.62
N PHE A 17 10.87 3.82 1.76
CA PHE A 17 11.26 3.01 2.91
C PHE A 17 12.42 2.10 2.55
N ARG A 18 13.53 2.28 3.25
CA ARG A 18 14.75 1.48 3.13
C ARG A 18 14.93 0.62 4.35
N SER A 19 15.29 -0.63 4.16
CA SER A 19 15.53 -1.56 5.24
C SER A 19 16.74 -2.44 4.97
N ARG A 20 17.54 -2.66 5.99
CA ARG A 20 18.65 -3.60 5.94
C ARG A 20 18.85 -4.26 7.30
N LYS A 21 19.44 -5.43 7.29
CA LYS A 21 19.82 -6.16 8.50
C LYS A 21 21.34 -6.20 8.63
N GLU A 22 21.87 -5.54 9.65
CA GLU A 22 23.33 -5.45 9.86
C GLU A 22 24.00 -6.78 10.24
N ARG A 23 23.26 -7.66 10.94
CA ARG A 23 23.79 -8.95 11.39
C ARG A 23 23.03 -10.09 10.75
N GLY A 24 23.76 -11.04 10.16
CA GLY A 24 23.22 -12.26 9.55
C GLY A 24 22.69 -12.07 8.13
N GLY A 25 22.90 -10.90 7.54
CA GLY A 25 22.47 -10.57 6.17
C GLY A 25 20.96 -10.39 6.02
N ASP A 26 20.59 -9.76 4.93
CA ASP A 26 19.20 -9.57 4.55
C ASP A 26 18.63 -10.87 3.97
N LYS A 27 17.49 -11.31 4.49
CA LYS A 27 16.76 -12.47 3.98
C LYS A 27 15.47 -12.06 3.33
N MET A 28 14.70 -11.25 4.05
CA MET A 28 13.35 -10.87 3.68
C MET A 28 12.96 -9.61 4.44
N HIS A 29 12.30 -8.69 3.75
CA HIS A 29 11.75 -7.47 4.30
C HIS A 29 10.29 -7.34 3.87
N ASP A 30 9.41 -7.04 4.81
CA ASP A 30 8.00 -6.82 4.58
C ASP A 30 7.63 -5.37 4.85
N TYR A 31 6.99 -4.75 3.87
CA TYR A 31 6.34 -3.44 3.99
C TYR A 31 4.85 -3.65 4.21
N PHE A 32 4.37 -3.28 5.39
CA PHE A 32 2.97 -3.40 5.76
C PHE A 32 2.24 -2.07 5.64
N TYR A 33 1.05 -2.11 5.07
CA TYR A 33 0.11 -1.01 5.11
C TYR A 33 -1.27 -1.51 5.51
N HIS A 34 -1.77 -0.99 6.62
CA HIS A 34 -3.11 -1.26 7.13
C HIS A 34 -4.01 -0.07 6.87
N ASN A 35 -5.22 -0.30 6.42
CA ASN A 35 -6.21 0.75 6.26
C ASN A 35 -7.60 0.25 6.65
N LEU A 36 -8.48 1.22 6.89
CA LEU A 36 -9.88 1.01 7.12
C LEU A 36 -10.61 0.86 5.80
N GLY A 37 -11.75 0.19 5.83
CA GLY A 37 -12.64 0.08 4.68
C GLY A 37 -13.42 -1.22 4.70
N GLN A 38 -14.45 -1.28 3.89
CA GLN A 38 -15.20 -2.51 3.66
C GLN A 38 -14.60 -3.33 2.52
N SER A 39 -13.80 -2.70 1.67
CA SER A 39 -13.18 -3.39 0.53
C SER A 39 -11.82 -2.81 0.16
N MET A 40 -11.00 -3.68 -0.41
CA MET A 40 -9.71 -3.34 -1.01
C MET A 40 -9.60 -4.05 -2.36
N THR A 41 -9.14 -3.31 -3.37
CA THR A 41 -8.73 -3.88 -4.66
C THR A 41 -7.22 -3.77 -4.82
N LEU A 42 -6.58 -4.74 -5.43
CA LEU A 42 -5.16 -4.72 -5.78
C LEU A 42 -5.00 -5.15 -7.24
N THR A 43 -4.47 -4.26 -8.05
CA THR A 43 -4.22 -4.47 -9.48
C THR A 43 -2.78 -4.05 -9.83
N ALA A 44 -2.32 -4.37 -11.03
CA ALA A 44 -1.20 -3.64 -11.59
C ALA A 44 -1.57 -2.15 -11.75
N ALA A 45 -0.59 -1.27 -11.78
CA ALA A 45 -0.82 0.18 -11.86
C ALA A 45 -1.56 0.60 -13.14
N ASP A 46 -1.50 -0.21 -14.19
CA ASP A 46 -2.25 -0.04 -15.45
C ASP A 46 -3.69 -0.57 -15.38
N GLY A 47 -4.12 -1.08 -14.22
CA GLY A 47 -5.45 -1.65 -14.01
C GLY A 47 -5.57 -3.14 -14.38
N THR A 48 -4.51 -3.78 -14.88
CA THR A 48 -4.52 -5.22 -15.20
C THR A 48 -4.70 -6.04 -13.92
N ASP A 49 -5.53 -7.08 -13.98
CA ASP A 49 -5.68 -8.04 -12.89
C ASP A 49 -4.35 -8.79 -12.65
N LEU A 50 -3.97 -8.88 -11.41
CA LEU A 50 -2.75 -9.58 -10.97
C LEU A 50 -2.99 -11.08 -10.75
N ASN A 51 -4.24 -11.53 -10.76
CA ASN A 51 -4.61 -12.92 -10.52
C ASN A 51 -4.06 -13.48 -9.19
N LEU A 52 -4.29 -12.75 -8.11
CA LEU A 52 -3.90 -13.12 -6.75
C LEU A 52 -4.43 -14.51 -6.38
N GLN A 53 -3.57 -15.37 -5.86
CA GLN A 53 -3.93 -16.73 -5.44
C GLN A 53 -3.92 -16.85 -3.90
N PRO A 54 -4.80 -17.66 -3.32
CA PRO A 54 -4.75 -17.98 -1.90
C PRO A 54 -3.37 -18.49 -1.49
N THR A 55 -2.93 -18.12 -0.29
CA THR A 55 -1.60 -18.49 0.22
C THR A 55 -1.60 -18.73 1.72
N GLU A 56 -0.71 -19.62 2.17
CA GLU A 56 -0.38 -19.81 3.58
C GLU A 56 0.84 -18.98 4.03
N GLU A 57 1.47 -18.24 3.12
CA GLU A 57 2.54 -17.31 3.44
C GLU A 57 2.07 -16.21 4.42
N LEU A 58 2.95 -15.37 4.90
CA LEU A 58 2.68 -14.46 6.02
C LEU A 58 2.17 -15.22 7.24
N ALA A 59 2.77 -16.36 7.54
CA ALA A 59 2.48 -17.16 8.71
C ALA A 59 3.47 -16.87 9.83
N PHE A 60 3.19 -17.38 11.02
CA PHE A 60 4.12 -17.34 12.13
C PHE A 60 5.46 -17.97 11.76
N ALA A 61 6.54 -17.20 11.88
CA ALA A 61 7.89 -17.63 11.49
C ALA A 61 8.90 -17.60 12.65
N GLY A 62 8.45 -17.49 13.89
CA GLY A 62 9.31 -17.47 15.10
C GLY A 62 8.83 -16.46 16.14
N ALA A 63 9.47 -16.44 17.31
CA ALA A 63 9.03 -15.70 18.50
C ALA A 63 8.79 -14.19 18.31
N HIS A 64 9.39 -13.58 17.30
CA HIS A 64 9.23 -12.14 17.03
C HIS A 64 8.17 -11.82 15.98
N LEU A 65 7.65 -12.84 15.28
CA LEU A 65 6.71 -12.66 14.15
C LEU A 65 5.36 -13.34 14.41
N TYR A 66 5.00 -13.58 15.66
CA TYR A 66 3.72 -14.20 16.00
C TYR A 66 2.51 -13.36 15.55
N ALA A 67 2.67 -12.04 15.36
CA ALA A 67 1.61 -11.16 14.85
C ALA A 67 1.11 -11.55 13.46
N TYR A 68 1.96 -12.21 12.65
CA TYR A 68 1.55 -12.73 11.35
C TYR A 68 0.45 -13.81 11.46
N SER A 69 0.37 -14.52 12.58
CA SER A 69 -0.67 -15.54 12.83
C SER A 69 -2.08 -14.97 12.94
N TYR A 70 -2.22 -13.65 13.12
CA TYR A 70 -3.51 -12.97 13.13
C TYR A 70 -4.01 -12.56 11.74
N LEU A 71 -3.16 -12.69 10.71
CA LEU A 71 -3.56 -12.41 9.33
C LEU A 71 -4.30 -13.61 8.74
N TYR A 72 -5.40 -13.35 8.07
CA TYR A 72 -6.23 -14.37 7.43
C TYR A 72 -6.77 -13.91 6.07
N ASP A 73 -7.45 -14.79 5.34
CA ASP A 73 -7.90 -14.53 3.95
C ASP A 73 -6.79 -13.97 3.07
N LYS A 74 -5.63 -14.60 3.17
CA LYS A 74 -4.40 -14.16 2.52
C LYS A 74 -4.37 -14.59 1.07
N LYS A 75 -4.04 -13.64 0.20
CA LYS A 75 -3.80 -13.91 -1.24
C LYS A 75 -2.50 -13.23 -1.64
N MET A 76 -1.80 -13.82 -2.61
CA MET A 76 -0.52 -13.29 -3.07
C MET A 76 -0.31 -13.48 -4.57
N VAL A 77 0.63 -12.72 -5.10
CA VAL A 77 1.29 -12.93 -6.38
C VAL A 77 2.72 -12.40 -6.33
N ALA A 78 3.64 -13.10 -6.99
CA ALA A 78 4.97 -12.57 -7.28
C ALA A 78 4.89 -11.76 -8.59
N THR A 79 5.35 -10.52 -8.57
CA THR A 79 5.26 -9.62 -9.72
C THR A 79 6.38 -8.58 -9.73
N ASN A 80 6.84 -8.24 -10.93
CA ASN A 80 7.74 -7.10 -11.15
C ASN A 80 6.99 -5.83 -11.58
N LYS A 81 5.65 -5.90 -11.71
CA LYS A 81 4.84 -4.75 -12.10
C LYS A 81 4.67 -3.78 -10.95
N ASP A 82 4.59 -2.49 -11.27
CA ASP A 82 4.04 -1.51 -10.37
C ASP A 82 2.59 -1.86 -10.05
N VAL A 83 2.19 -1.73 -8.79
CA VAL A 83 0.86 -2.11 -8.34
C VAL A 83 0.10 -0.93 -7.77
N LYS A 84 -1.24 -1.04 -7.79
CA LYS A 84 -2.15 -0.08 -7.17
C LYS A 84 -3.13 -0.80 -6.27
N ALA A 85 -3.15 -0.43 -4.99
CA ALA A 85 -4.20 -0.79 -4.06
C ALA A 85 -5.17 0.38 -3.86
N THR A 86 -6.47 0.10 -3.80
CA THR A 86 -7.49 1.09 -3.45
C THR A 86 -8.33 0.54 -2.31
N PHE A 87 -8.30 1.23 -1.19
CA PHE A 87 -9.12 0.95 -0.01
C PHE A 87 -10.35 1.85 -0.04
N THR A 88 -11.52 1.28 0.18
CA THR A 88 -12.79 2.00 0.09
C THR A 88 -13.52 1.98 1.41
N ILE A 89 -13.90 3.17 1.89
CA ILE A 89 -14.85 3.37 2.98
C ILE A 89 -16.18 3.78 2.36
N ASP A 90 -17.15 2.86 2.37
CA ASP A 90 -18.54 3.13 1.97
C ASP A 90 -19.23 3.92 3.09
N MET A 91 -19.67 5.12 2.77
CA MET A 91 -20.30 6.07 3.70
C MET A 91 -21.81 6.11 3.58
N LYS A 92 -22.45 5.15 2.88
CA LYS A 92 -23.90 5.17 2.60
C LYS A 92 -24.76 5.26 3.85
N ASP A 93 -24.40 4.57 4.92
CA ASP A 93 -25.14 4.62 6.19
C ASP A 93 -25.03 5.97 6.93
N LYS A 94 -24.13 6.84 6.50
CA LYS A 94 -23.96 8.21 7.01
C LYS A 94 -24.44 9.28 6.04
N GLY A 95 -24.93 8.89 4.84
CA GLY A 95 -25.32 9.83 3.79
C GLY A 95 -24.18 10.67 3.23
N GLY A 96 -22.94 10.22 3.43
CA GLY A 96 -21.73 10.88 2.94
C GLY A 96 -21.21 10.28 1.63
N ASP A 97 -20.18 10.91 1.09
CA ASP A 97 -19.44 10.40 -0.07
C ASP A 97 -18.45 9.32 0.37
N ASP A 98 -18.30 8.28 -0.44
CA ASP A 98 -17.29 7.27 -0.22
C ASP A 98 -15.90 7.89 -0.18
N ILE A 99 -15.07 7.35 0.70
CA ILE A 99 -13.69 7.78 0.90
C ILE A 99 -12.76 6.70 0.36
N TYR A 100 -11.75 7.11 -0.36
CA TYR A 100 -10.76 6.21 -0.95
C TYR A 100 -9.35 6.56 -0.44
N MET A 101 -8.57 5.53 -0.17
CA MET A 101 -7.12 5.64 -0.07
C MET A 101 -6.51 4.86 -1.23
N ASN A 102 -5.85 5.55 -2.12
CA ASN A 102 -5.09 4.97 -3.22
C ASN A 102 -3.63 4.84 -2.82
N LEU A 103 -3.06 3.67 -3.04
CA LEU A 103 -1.66 3.37 -2.80
C LEU A 103 -1.06 2.83 -4.08
N TRP A 104 -0.04 3.47 -4.62
CA TRP A 104 0.83 2.95 -5.67
C TRP A 104 2.14 2.48 -5.06
N MET A 105 2.62 1.32 -5.48
CA MET A 105 3.88 0.75 -5.03
C MET A 105 4.72 0.37 -6.23
N LYS A 106 6.00 0.78 -6.21
CA LYS A 106 6.99 0.38 -7.22
C LYS A 106 7.12 -1.13 -7.28
N GLY A 107 7.08 -1.68 -8.49
CA GLY A 107 7.45 -3.06 -8.77
C GLY A 107 8.96 -3.28 -8.64
N GLU A 108 9.34 -4.50 -8.31
CA GLU A 108 10.74 -4.94 -8.28
C GLU A 108 10.80 -6.40 -8.71
N PRO A 109 11.89 -6.87 -9.29
CA PRO A 109 12.05 -8.29 -9.60
C PRO A 109 11.78 -9.17 -8.37
N GLU A 110 10.98 -10.22 -8.56
CA GLU A 110 10.64 -11.21 -7.53
C GLU A 110 9.94 -10.63 -6.28
N ARG A 111 9.38 -9.40 -6.37
CA ARG A 111 8.59 -8.85 -5.27
C ARG A 111 7.27 -9.60 -5.17
N GLU A 112 6.94 -10.01 -3.96
CA GLU A 112 5.64 -10.58 -3.64
C GLU A 112 4.73 -9.48 -3.09
N VAL A 113 3.49 -9.45 -3.59
CA VAL A 113 2.45 -8.56 -3.04
C VAL A 113 1.29 -9.40 -2.53
N PHE A 114 0.76 -8.96 -1.38
CA PHE A 114 -0.28 -9.68 -0.67
C PHE A 114 -1.45 -8.76 -0.37
N THR A 115 -2.63 -9.37 -0.36
CA THR A 115 -3.78 -8.86 0.37
C THR A 115 -4.08 -9.78 1.53
N ALA A 116 -4.46 -9.22 2.67
CA ALA A 116 -4.86 -9.98 3.85
C ALA A 116 -5.88 -9.20 4.67
N LEU A 117 -6.54 -9.90 5.58
CA LEU A 117 -7.35 -9.31 6.61
C LEU A 117 -6.64 -9.45 7.96
N ALA A 118 -6.65 -8.38 8.75
CA ALA A 118 -6.18 -8.38 10.13
C ALA A 118 -7.39 -8.20 11.07
N PRO A 119 -7.26 -8.50 12.36
CA PRO A 119 -8.31 -8.26 13.33
C PRO A 119 -8.83 -6.84 13.30
N MET A 120 -10.09 -6.65 13.59
CA MET A 120 -10.67 -5.31 13.71
C MET A 120 -9.99 -4.50 14.82
N THR A 121 -9.95 -3.18 14.63
CA THR A 121 -9.39 -2.26 15.62
C THR A 121 -10.48 -1.83 16.60
N GLU A 122 -10.42 -2.28 17.84
CA GLU A 122 -11.43 -1.95 18.88
C GLU A 122 -11.63 -0.43 19.04
N GLY A 123 -10.57 0.35 18.94
CA GLY A 123 -10.63 1.81 19.02
C GLY A 123 -11.58 2.45 18.02
N LEU A 124 -11.75 1.84 16.84
CA LEU A 124 -12.63 2.36 15.80
C LEU A 124 -14.11 2.27 16.18
N SER A 125 -14.50 1.26 16.95
CA SER A 125 -15.88 1.12 17.42
C SER A 125 -16.35 2.31 18.26
N ARG A 126 -15.40 3.06 18.83
CA ARG A 126 -15.63 4.23 19.71
C ARG A 126 -15.40 5.57 18.98
N THR A 127 -14.97 5.55 17.73
CA THR A 127 -14.70 6.79 16.97
C THR A 127 -16.01 7.42 16.49
N PRO A 128 -16.32 8.68 16.90
CA PRO A 128 -17.50 9.37 16.41
C PRO A 128 -17.46 9.56 14.88
N GLY A 129 -18.61 9.51 14.24
CA GLY A 129 -18.73 9.77 12.79
C GLY A 129 -18.34 8.62 11.87
N MET A 130 -17.72 7.56 12.40
CA MET A 130 -17.42 6.38 11.59
C MET A 130 -18.70 5.64 11.19
N PRO A 131 -18.78 5.13 9.94
CA PRO A 131 -19.87 4.27 9.51
C PRO A 131 -20.02 3.06 10.43
N TYR A 132 -21.27 2.69 10.70
CA TYR A 132 -21.54 1.54 11.59
C TYR A 132 -20.93 0.25 11.01
N ASN A 133 -21.07 0.06 9.71
CA ASN A 133 -20.61 -1.11 8.98
C ASN A 133 -19.08 -1.25 8.91
N ILE A 134 -18.29 -0.20 9.19
CA ILE A 134 -16.83 -0.30 9.25
C ILE A 134 -16.32 -0.70 10.64
N LYS A 135 -17.12 -0.44 11.68
CA LYS A 135 -16.72 -0.71 13.07
C LYS A 135 -16.54 -2.20 13.37
N GLU A 136 -17.19 -3.05 12.60
CA GLU A 136 -17.16 -4.50 12.74
C GLU A 136 -16.34 -5.17 11.62
N GLN A 137 -15.73 -4.39 10.75
CA GLN A 137 -14.94 -4.92 9.65
C GLN A 137 -13.50 -5.25 10.10
N PRO A 138 -12.89 -6.26 9.50
CA PRO A 138 -11.46 -6.50 9.66
C PRO A 138 -10.65 -5.33 9.11
N THR A 139 -9.43 -5.19 9.60
CA THR A 139 -8.48 -4.23 9.04
C THR A 139 -7.94 -4.76 7.72
N LEU A 140 -8.13 -4.00 6.64
CA LEU A 140 -7.61 -4.33 5.32
C LEU A 140 -6.09 -4.16 5.31
N THR A 141 -5.38 -5.15 4.80
CA THR A 141 -3.92 -5.20 4.87
C THR A 141 -3.33 -5.45 3.50
N PHE A 142 -2.47 -4.54 3.06
CA PHE A 142 -1.57 -4.72 1.93
C PHE A 142 -0.17 -5.02 2.45
N VAL A 143 0.53 -5.98 1.84
CA VAL A 143 1.94 -6.24 2.14
C VAL A 143 2.72 -6.33 0.84
N ALA A 144 3.90 -5.71 0.84
CA ALA A 144 4.90 -5.94 -0.20
C ALA A 144 6.13 -6.59 0.45
N ARG A 145 6.56 -7.74 -0.08
CA ARG A 145 7.72 -8.49 0.40
C ARG A 145 8.85 -8.42 -0.60
N GLN A 146 10.02 -8.10 -0.12
CA GLN A 146 11.26 -8.11 -0.87
C GLN A 146 12.17 -9.20 -0.30
N HIS A 147 12.58 -10.14 -1.15
CA HIS A 147 13.62 -11.10 -0.81
C HIS A 147 15.01 -10.46 -1.00
N GLY A 148 15.94 -10.83 -0.11
CA GLY A 148 17.27 -10.24 -0.08
C GLY A 148 17.27 -8.83 0.50
N GLU A 149 18.08 -7.95 -0.06
CA GLU A 149 18.29 -6.60 0.44
C GLU A 149 17.14 -5.64 0.00
N ALA A 150 16.86 -4.67 0.84
CA ALA A 150 15.84 -3.64 0.59
C ALA A 150 16.37 -2.21 0.88
N TRP A 151 17.68 -2.03 0.77
CA TRP A 151 18.32 -0.73 0.92
C TRP A 151 18.49 -0.05 -0.44
N ASN A 152 19.10 -0.74 -1.41
CA ASN A 152 19.28 -0.25 -2.77
C ASN A 152 18.02 -0.46 -3.63
N ARG A 153 17.18 -1.43 -3.26
CA ARG A 153 15.85 -1.68 -3.85
C ARG A 153 14.75 -1.36 -2.83
N PRO A 154 14.53 -0.08 -2.50
CA PRO A 154 13.60 0.33 -1.47
C PRO A 154 12.14 0.04 -1.85
N PHE A 155 11.28 0.07 -0.84
CA PHE A 155 9.86 0.20 -1.05
C PHE A 155 9.54 1.66 -1.34
N VAL A 156 9.04 1.94 -2.53
CA VAL A 156 8.70 3.30 -2.97
C VAL A 156 7.21 3.35 -3.24
N SER A 157 6.51 4.21 -2.51
CA SER A 157 5.05 4.30 -2.58
C SER A 157 4.54 5.73 -2.65
N VAL A 158 3.37 5.87 -3.27
CA VAL A 158 2.60 7.10 -3.32
C VAL A 158 1.22 6.83 -2.73
N TYR A 159 0.75 7.70 -1.84
CA TYR A 159 -0.55 7.60 -1.19
C TYR A 159 -1.39 8.82 -1.50
N GLU A 160 -2.62 8.63 -1.94
CA GLU A 160 -3.55 9.73 -2.19
C GLU A 160 -4.92 9.41 -1.60
N PRO A 161 -5.35 10.16 -0.56
CA PRO A 161 -6.74 10.13 -0.13
C PRO A 161 -7.61 10.86 -1.17
N SER A 162 -8.81 10.36 -1.42
CA SER A 162 -9.77 10.98 -2.33
C SER A 162 -11.21 10.65 -1.94
N THR A 163 -12.15 11.39 -2.49
CA THR A 163 -13.60 11.17 -2.30
C THR A 163 -14.32 11.23 -3.65
N LYS A 164 -15.63 11.01 -3.66
CA LYS A 164 -16.42 11.24 -4.88
C LYS A 164 -16.46 12.72 -5.30
N LYS A 165 -16.50 13.65 -4.33
CA LYS A 165 -16.50 15.09 -4.61
C LYS A 165 -15.13 15.58 -5.03
N GLU A 166 -14.11 15.03 -4.44
CA GLU A 166 -12.70 15.34 -4.71
C GLU A 166 -12.01 14.05 -5.19
N PRO A 167 -12.26 13.67 -6.45
CA PRO A 167 -11.70 12.45 -6.99
C PRO A 167 -10.18 12.56 -7.10
N SER A 168 -9.52 11.39 -7.14
CA SER A 168 -8.07 11.30 -7.34
C SER A 168 -7.60 12.27 -8.42
N ALA A 169 -6.66 13.13 -8.08
CA ALA A 169 -6.00 14.05 -9.00
C ALA A 169 -4.89 13.36 -9.80
N ILE A 170 -4.43 12.20 -9.35
CA ILE A 170 -3.36 11.43 -9.99
C ILE A 170 -3.91 10.69 -11.20
N GLU A 171 -3.29 10.90 -12.36
CA GLU A 171 -3.53 10.15 -13.59
C GLU A 171 -2.70 8.87 -13.60
N SER A 172 -1.39 9.00 -13.32
CA SER A 172 -0.46 7.88 -13.25
C SER A 172 0.69 8.15 -12.31
N VAL A 173 1.24 7.07 -11.77
CA VAL A 173 2.52 7.06 -11.05
C VAL A 173 3.43 6.12 -11.81
N SER A 174 4.63 6.57 -12.11
CA SER A 174 5.69 5.76 -12.69
C SER A 174 6.98 5.93 -11.91
N TYR A 175 7.78 4.91 -11.94
CA TYR A 175 9.05 4.86 -11.24
C TYR A 175 10.17 4.67 -12.26
N PHE A 176 11.32 5.22 -11.96
CA PHE A 176 12.51 5.02 -12.81
C PHE A 176 13.72 4.81 -11.91
N ASP A 177 14.59 3.92 -12.37
CA ASP A 177 15.87 3.70 -11.73
C ASP A 177 16.81 4.82 -12.18
N VAL A 178 17.57 5.35 -11.25
CA VAL A 178 18.66 6.27 -11.56
C VAL A 178 19.85 5.43 -11.97
N GLU A 179 20.40 5.65 -13.18
CA GLU A 179 21.60 4.96 -13.64
C GLU A 179 22.68 4.95 -12.54
N GLU A 180 23.40 3.83 -12.45
CA GLU A 180 24.43 3.58 -11.44
C GLU A 180 25.44 4.73 -11.33
N THR A 181 25.10 5.70 -10.51
CA THR A 181 26.09 6.56 -9.90
C THR A 181 26.58 5.86 -8.64
N ALA A 182 27.78 6.15 -8.17
CA ALA A 182 28.36 5.56 -6.94
C ALA A 182 27.52 5.73 -5.67
N LEU A 183 26.32 6.26 -5.78
CA LEU A 183 25.33 6.54 -4.75
C LEU A 183 24.01 5.90 -5.18
N ASN A 184 23.82 4.60 -4.91
CA ASN A 184 22.54 3.90 -5.08
C ASN A 184 21.43 4.39 -4.10
N ASP A 185 21.46 5.68 -3.76
CA ASP A 185 20.61 6.25 -2.72
C ASP A 185 19.38 6.97 -3.28
N PHE A 186 19.15 6.91 -4.59
CA PHE A 186 18.05 7.60 -5.24
C PHE A 186 16.89 6.67 -5.60
N ALA A 187 15.68 7.19 -5.50
CA ALA A 187 14.47 6.60 -6.07
C ALA A 187 13.77 7.65 -6.92
N GLY A 188 13.61 7.38 -8.20
CA GLY A 188 12.94 8.29 -9.12
C GLY A 188 11.44 8.00 -9.17
N ILE A 189 10.62 9.04 -8.97
CA ILE A 189 9.16 8.95 -8.99
C ILE A 189 8.64 10.08 -9.88
N CYS A 190 7.77 9.73 -10.83
CA CYS A 190 7.02 10.70 -11.61
C CYS A 190 5.53 10.52 -11.31
N VAL A 191 4.90 11.55 -10.77
CA VAL A 191 3.46 11.59 -10.50
C VAL A 191 2.82 12.54 -11.51
N LYS A 192 2.07 11.99 -12.46
CA LYS A 192 1.34 12.78 -13.44
C LYS A 192 -0.08 13.05 -12.93
N SER A 193 -0.45 14.32 -12.88
CA SER A 193 -1.81 14.71 -12.50
C SER A 193 -2.73 14.88 -13.71
N LYS A 194 -4.02 14.65 -13.52
CA LYS A 194 -5.06 14.77 -14.57
C LYS A 194 -5.18 16.16 -15.18
N ASN A 195 -4.71 17.18 -14.48
CA ASN A 195 -4.70 18.57 -14.95
C ASN A 195 -3.34 19.01 -15.54
N GLY A 196 -2.47 18.06 -15.84
CA GLY A 196 -1.20 18.29 -16.55
C GLY A 196 -0.09 18.93 -15.72
N ARG A 197 -0.25 19.01 -14.39
CA ARG A 197 0.85 19.40 -13.47
C ARG A 197 1.65 18.15 -13.11
N ILE A 198 2.95 18.22 -13.27
CA ILE A 198 3.92 17.22 -12.84
C ILE A 198 4.55 17.68 -11.53
#